data_222d3e3504b7a82e11d57fe969c84199
#
_entry.id   222d3e3504b7a82e11d57fe969c84199
#
_cell.length_a   1.000
_cell.length_b   1.000
_cell.length_c   1.000
_cell.angle_alpha   90.00
_cell.angle_beta   90.00
_cell.angle_gamma   90.00
#
_symmetry.space_group_name_H-M   'P 1'
#
loop_
_entity.id
_entity.type
_entity.pdbx_description
1 polymer ?
#
loop_
_entity_poly.entity_id
_entity_poly.type
_entity_poly.pdbx_seq_one_letter_code
_entity_poly.pdbx_strand_id
1 'polypeptide(L)'
;MPIYIVSNIDRVDILKAIKVHDLKPAGVFTSEDAKSYKPRKELFELALKSTNLSGSEVIHIGDSLSSDIEGATSVGINAIWVNREKREVPNDIKAVSNLLEIYDKNFL
;
A
#
# COMPACT_ATOMS: atom_id res chain seq x y z
N MET A 1 5.57 -14.61 3.49
CA MET A 1 4.76 -13.67 2.72
C MET A 1 5.60 -12.46 2.34
N PRO A 2 5.84 -12.21 1.06
CA PRO A 2 6.66 -11.07 0.65
C PRO A 2 5.91 -9.76 0.86
N ILE A 3 6.66 -8.75 1.30
CA ILE A 3 6.15 -7.40 1.55
C ILE A 3 6.85 -6.44 0.60
N TYR A 4 6.05 -5.61 -0.08
CA TYR A 4 6.54 -4.58 -0.99
C TYR A 4 6.12 -3.21 -0.47
N ILE A 5 6.95 -2.22 -0.73
CA ILE A 5 6.64 -0.83 -0.38
C ILE A 5 6.22 -0.10 -1.65
N VAL A 6 5.08 0.61 -1.57
CA VAL A 6 4.55 1.45 -2.65
C VAL A 6 4.38 2.86 -2.08
N SER A 7 5.19 3.80 -2.54
CA SER A 7 5.31 5.10 -1.88
C SER A 7 5.37 6.27 -2.87
N ASN A 8 4.77 7.41 -2.47
CA ASN A 8 4.93 8.69 -3.17
C ASN A 8 6.22 9.42 -2.78
N ILE A 9 7.00 8.86 -1.86
CA ILE A 9 8.30 9.42 -1.44
C ILE A 9 9.35 9.14 -2.52
N ASP A 10 10.31 10.04 -2.68
CA ASP A 10 11.43 9.85 -3.60
C ASP A 10 12.23 8.59 -3.22
N ARG A 11 12.77 7.92 -4.24
CA ARG A 11 13.49 6.66 -4.02
C ARG A 11 14.65 6.81 -3.03
N VAL A 12 15.39 7.90 -3.10
CA VAL A 12 16.51 8.15 -2.18
C VAL A 12 16.02 8.21 -0.74
N ASP A 13 14.94 8.93 -0.50
CA ASP A 13 14.39 9.10 0.85
C ASP A 13 13.80 7.81 1.41
N ILE A 14 13.09 7.05 0.58
CA ILE A 14 12.53 5.76 1.05
C ILE A 14 13.64 4.74 1.33
N LEU A 15 14.70 4.73 0.55
CA LEU A 15 15.84 3.84 0.81
C LEU A 15 16.55 4.21 2.11
N LYS A 16 16.67 5.51 2.41
CA LYS A 16 17.22 5.95 3.71
C LYS A 16 16.34 5.49 4.87
N ALA A 17 15.02 5.61 4.75
CA ALA A 17 14.09 5.18 5.79
C ALA A 17 14.17 3.66 6.01
N ILE A 18 14.26 2.88 4.96
CA ILE A 18 14.43 1.43 5.02
C ILE A 18 15.70 1.07 5.78
N LYS A 19 16.79 1.76 5.50
CA LYS A 19 18.07 1.51 6.17
C LYS A 19 18.03 1.90 7.65
N VAL A 20 17.48 3.07 7.96
CA VAL A 20 17.39 3.58 9.34
C VAL A 20 16.56 2.65 10.22
N HIS A 21 15.45 2.13 9.69
CA HIS A 21 14.54 1.26 10.45
C HIS A 21 14.81 -0.23 10.25
N ASP A 22 15.89 -0.58 9.57
CA ASP A 22 16.29 -1.97 9.31
C ASP A 22 15.16 -2.81 8.69
N LEU A 23 14.45 -2.23 7.74
CA LEU A 23 13.38 -2.92 7.04
C LEU A 23 13.96 -3.78 5.90
N LYS A 24 13.28 -4.89 5.61
CA LYS A 24 13.73 -5.83 4.56
C LYS A 24 12.59 -6.16 3.60
N PRO A 25 12.09 -5.17 2.83
CA PRO A 25 11.03 -5.45 1.86
C PRO A 25 11.56 -6.29 0.70
N ALA A 26 10.67 -7.05 0.07
CA ALA A 26 10.98 -7.80 -1.13
C ALA A 26 11.19 -6.89 -2.34
N GLY A 27 10.59 -5.71 -2.33
CA GLY A 27 10.78 -4.71 -3.37
C GLY A 27 10.20 -3.37 -2.97
N VAL A 28 10.58 -2.33 -3.71
CA VAL A 28 10.15 -0.95 -3.48
C VAL A 28 9.74 -0.34 -4.81
N PHE A 29 8.54 0.23 -4.85
CA PHE A 29 8.02 0.96 -6.00
C PHE A 29 7.69 2.38 -5.58
N THR A 30 8.21 3.35 -6.28
CA THR A 30 8.04 4.76 -5.94
C THR A 30 7.33 5.52 -7.05
N SER A 31 6.83 6.70 -6.71
CA SER A 31 6.25 7.61 -7.71
C SER A 31 7.24 7.99 -8.80
N GLU A 32 8.53 8.03 -8.49
CA GLU A 32 9.56 8.29 -9.49
C GLU A 32 9.64 7.16 -10.52
N ASP A 33 9.57 5.90 -10.06
CA ASP A 33 9.61 4.73 -10.94
C ASP A 33 8.43 4.69 -11.91
N ALA A 34 7.25 5.05 -11.43
CA ALA A 34 6.03 5.06 -12.23
C ALA A 34 5.82 6.37 -13.00
N LYS A 35 6.58 7.41 -12.67
CA LYS A 35 6.39 8.78 -13.17
C LYS A 35 4.97 9.29 -12.90
N SER A 36 4.42 8.90 -11.76
CA SER A 36 3.06 9.22 -11.37
C SER A 36 2.89 9.00 -9.86
N TYR A 37 2.03 9.80 -9.24
CA TYR A 37 1.75 9.71 -7.80
C TYR A 37 0.44 8.97 -7.53
N LYS A 38 0.37 8.25 -6.39
CA LYS A 38 -0.91 7.77 -5.90
C LYS A 38 -1.86 8.96 -5.70
N PRO A 39 -3.13 8.87 -5.95
CA PRO A 39 -3.95 7.68 -6.22
C PRO A 39 -4.00 7.25 -7.68
N ARG A 40 -3.20 7.84 -8.55
CA ARG A 40 -3.18 7.45 -9.96
C ARG A 40 -2.77 5.99 -10.09
N LYS A 41 -3.31 5.34 -11.11
CA LYS A 41 -3.19 3.87 -11.27
C LYS A 41 -1.77 3.38 -11.59
N GLU A 42 -0.94 4.24 -12.20
CA GLU A 42 0.35 3.83 -12.78
C GLU A 42 1.29 3.17 -11.76
N LEU A 43 1.36 3.70 -10.54
CA LEU A 43 2.22 3.14 -9.51
C LEU A 43 1.75 1.75 -9.06
N PHE A 44 0.45 1.58 -8.88
CA PHE A 44 -0.12 0.27 -8.54
C PHE A 44 0.02 -0.72 -9.67
N GLU A 45 -0.19 -0.29 -10.90
CA GLU A 45 -0.01 -1.14 -12.08
C GLU A 45 1.44 -1.57 -12.24
N LEU A 46 2.40 -0.65 -11.99
CA LEU A 46 3.82 -0.98 -12.01
C LEU A 46 4.15 -2.09 -11.01
N ALA A 47 3.62 -1.97 -9.79
CA ALA A 47 3.84 -2.98 -8.75
C ALA A 47 3.28 -4.35 -9.15
N LEU A 48 2.08 -4.39 -9.68
CA LEU A 48 1.46 -5.64 -10.14
C LEU A 48 2.25 -6.27 -11.29
N LYS A 49 2.63 -5.47 -12.28
CA LYS A 49 3.38 -5.93 -13.43
C LYS A 49 4.75 -6.47 -13.03
N SER A 50 5.45 -5.74 -12.15
CA SER A 50 6.81 -6.12 -11.72
C SER A 50 6.83 -7.38 -10.87
N THR A 51 5.77 -7.64 -10.11
CA THR A 51 5.65 -8.84 -9.29
C THR A 51 4.97 -10.00 -10.02
N ASN A 52 4.41 -9.73 -11.19
CA ASN A 52 3.62 -10.69 -11.97
C ASN A 52 2.43 -11.24 -11.19
N LEU A 53 1.81 -10.38 -10.39
CA LEU A 53 0.63 -10.72 -9.58
C LEU A 53 -0.59 -9.97 -10.08
N SER A 54 -1.77 -10.56 -9.91
CA SER A 54 -3.04 -9.88 -10.17
C SER A 54 -3.50 -9.13 -8.91
N GLY A 55 -4.42 -8.19 -9.08
CA GLY A 55 -4.97 -7.44 -7.95
C GLY A 55 -5.64 -8.33 -6.90
N SER A 56 -6.22 -9.46 -7.31
CA SER A 56 -6.86 -10.39 -6.38
C SER A 56 -5.87 -11.20 -5.54
N GLU A 57 -4.61 -11.22 -5.93
CA GLU A 57 -3.57 -11.98 -5.22
C GLU A 57 -2.82 -11.14 -4.17
N VAL A 58 -3.11 -9.86 -4.07
CA VAL A 58 -2.38 -8.93 -3.20
C VAL A 58 -3.35 -8.13 -2.35
N ILE A 59 -2.83 -7.59 -1.26
CA ILE A 59 -3.56 -6.66 -0.38
C ILE A 59 -2.70 -5.41 -0.23
N HIS A 60 -3.29 -4.25 -0.47
CA HIS A 60 -2.65 -2.98 -0.21
C HIS A 60 -3.09 -2.44 1.15
N ILE A 61 -2.14 -2.03 1.96
CA ILE A 61 -2.41 -1.51 3.30
C ILE A 61 -1.89 -0.08 3.35
N GLY A 62 -2.73 0.86 3.73
CA GLY A 62 -2.33 2.27 3.78
C GLY A 62 -3.24 3.11 4.65
N ASP A 63 -2.78 4.31 4.95
CA ASP A 63 -3.47 5.23 5.86
C ASP A 63 -4.25 6.35 5.17
N SER A 64 -4.16 6.47 3.87
CA SER A 64 -4.87 7.49 3.11
C SER A 64 -6.03 6.89 2.33
N LEU A 65 -7.26 7.33 2.61
CA LEU A 65 -8.43 6.89 1.85
C LEU A 65 -8.30 7.19 0.36
N SER A 66 -7.83 8.37 0.00
CA SER A 66 -7.72 8.77 -1.40
C SER A 66 -6.52 8.15 -2.08
N SER A 67 -5.33 8.29 -1.51
CA SER A 67 -4.10 7.81 -2.15
C SER A 67 -3.98 6.30 -2.16
N ASP A 68 -4.27 5.67 -1.03
CA ASP A 68 -4.06 4.22 -0.88
C ASP A 68 -5.29 3.40 -1.22
N ILE A 69 -6.43 3.71 -0.59
CA ILE A 69 -7.59 2.83 -0.72
C ILE A 69 -8.28 3.02 -2.08
N GLU A 70 -8.60 4.25 -2.44
CA GLU A 70 -9.22 4.51 -3.74
C GLU A 70 -8.27 4.17 -4.89
N GLY A 71 -6.99 4.51 -4.74
CA GLY A 71 -5.99 4.20 -5.75
C GLY A 71 -5.86 2.70 -6.00
N ALA A 72 -5.72 1.90 -4.94
CA ALA A 72 -5.57 0.46 -5.06
C ALA A 72 -6.85 -0.19 -5.60
N THR A 73 -8.01 0.17 -5.07
CA THR A 73 -9.27 -0.42 -5.50
C THR A 73 -9.62 -0.10 -6.95
N SER A 74 -9.16 1.04 -7.46
CA SER A 74 -9.40 1.43 -8.86
C SER A 74 -8.75 0.47 -9.86
N VAL A 75 -7.73 -0.29 -9.44
CA VAL A 75 -7.06 -1.29 -10.29
C VAL A 75 -7.34 -2.73 -9.84
N GLY A 76 -8.36 -2.92 -9.01
CA GLY A 76 -8.78 -4.24 -8.59
C GLY A 76 -7.97 -4.85 -7.45
N ILE A 77 -7.19 -4.05 -6.73
CA ILE A 77 -6.43 -4.52 -5.56
C ILE A 77 -7.31 -4.40 -4.31
N ASN A 78 -7.36 -5.46 -3.52
CA ASN A 78 -8.01 -5.40 -2.20
C ASN A 78 -7.20 -4.50 -1.27
N ALA A 79 -7.87 -3.65 -0.50
CA ALA A 79 -7.20 -2.67 0.34
C ALA A 79 -7.74 -2.69 1.77
N ILE A 80 -6.86 -2.39 2.71
CA ILE A 80 -7.21 -2.23 4.13
C ILE A 80 -6.74 -0.85 4.57
N TRP A 81 -7.66 -0.07 5.12
CA TRP A 81 -7.37 1.28 5.60
C TRP A 81 -6.89 1.24 7.04
N VAL A 82 -5.69 1.79 7.29
CA VAL A 82 -5.19 1.97 8.65
C VAL A 82 -5.72 3.32 9.14
N ASN A 83 -6.84 3.27 9.85
CA ASN A 83 -7.57 4.45 10.33
C ASN A 83 -7.10 4.83 11.73
N ARG A 84 -5.90 5.42 11.80
CA ARG A 84 -5.27 5.77 13.09
C ARG A 84 -6.04 6.84 13.86
N GLU A 85 -6.69 7.75 13.14
CA GLU A 85 -7.45 8.84 13.75
C GLU A 85 -8.89 8.45 14.12
N LYS A 86 -9.26 7.21 13.88
CA LYS A 86 -10.60 6.67 14.17
C LYS A 86 -11.73 7.50 13.56
N ARG A 87 -11.53 7.89 12.29
CA ARG A 87 -12.56 8.59 11.52
C ARG A 87 -13.67 7.63 11.13
N GLU A 88 -14.81 8.17 10.70
CA GLU A 88 -15.92 7.36 10.21
C GLU A 88 -15.49 6.52 9.00
N VAL A 89 -15.83 5.23 9.02
CA VAL A 89 -15.45 4.29 7.98
C VAL A 89 -16.55 4.16 6.94
N PRO A 90 -16.29 4.43 5.65
CA PRO A 90 -17.27 4.18 4.59
C PRO A 90 -17.68 2.70 4.54
N ASN A 91 -18.91 2.43 4.11
CA ASN A 91 -19.54 1.11 4.21
C ASN A 91 -18.76 -0.03 3.56
N ASP A 92 -18.13 0.19 2.43
CA ASP A 92 -17.48 -0.87 1.67
C ASP A 92 -15.97 -0.97 1.92
N ILE A 93 -15.48 -0.31 2.97
CA ILE A 93 -14.06 -0.26 3.26
C ILE A 93 -13.72 -1.05 4.50
N LYS A 94 -12.73 -1.94 4.38
CA LYS A 94 -12.14 -2.64 5.51
C LYS A 94 -11.16 -1.70 6.20
N ALA A 95 -11.30 -1.54 7.50
CA ALA A 95 -10.45 -0.63 8.27
C ALA A 95 -9.97 -1.28 9.56
N VAL A 96 -8.79 -0.89 9.97
CA VAL A 96 -8.20 -1.24 11.25
C VAL A 96 -7.66 0.03 11.90
N SER A 97 -7.48 0.04 13.22
CA SER A 97 -6.93 1.21 13.92
C SER A 97 -5.41 1.25 13.88
N ASN A 98 -4.77 0.10 13.72
CA ASN A 98 -3.32 0.00 13.64
C ASN A 98 -2.94 -1.31 12.92
N LEU A 99 -1.66 -1.47 12.62
CA LEU A 99 -1.17 -2.63 11.87
C LEU A 99 -1.31 -3.96 12.64
N LEU A 100 -1.28 -3.94 13.96
CA LEU A 100 -1.46 -5.17 14.76
C LEU A 100 -2.83 -5.80 14.55
N GLU A 101 -3.85 -4.99 14.35
CA GLU A 101 -5.21 -5.52 14.13
C GLU A 101 -5.32 -6.36 12.86
N ILE A 102 -4.45 -6.15 11.89
CA ILE A 102 -4.43 -6.96 10.66
C ILE A 102 -4.10 -8.41 11.03
N TYR A 103 -3.18 -8.59 11.95
CA TYR A 103 -2.83 -9.90 12.48
C TYR A 103 -3.95 -10.48 13.32
N ASP A 104 -4.47 -9.69 14.26
CA ASP A 104 -5.49 -10.14 15.22
C ASP A 104 -6.80 -10.54 14.54
N LYS A 105 -7.18 -9.81 13.49
CA LYS A 105 -8.41 -10.08 12.74
C LYS A 105 -8.21 -11.06 11.59
N ASN A 106 -6.99 -11.57 11.44
CA ASN A 106 -6.67 -12.58 10.43
C ASN A 106 -7.03 -12.16 9.00
N PHE A 107 -6.69 -10.94 8.63
CA PHE A 107 -6.91 -10.43 7.27
C PHE A 107 -5.91 -10.99 6.25
N LEU A 108 -4.80 -11.53 6.73
CA LEU A 108 -3.73 -12.05 5.87
C LEU A 108 -3.80 -13.56 5.68
#